data_8eec5b0d518e1ff34a10666723361770
#
_entry.id   8eec5b0d518e1ff34a10666723361770
#
_cell.length_a   1.000
_cell.length_b   1.000
_cell.length_c   1.000
_cell.angle_alpha   90.00
_cell.angle_beta   90.00
_cell.angle_gamma   90.00
#
_symmetry.space_group_name_H-M   'P 1'
#
loop_
_entity.id
_entity.type
_entity.pdbx_description
1 polymer ?
#
loop_
_entity_poly.entity_id
_entity_poly.type
_entity_poly.pdbx_seq_one_letter_code
_entity_poly.pdbx_strand_id
1 'polypeptide(L)'
;LQTDNGYYVFTVYEEPQNYDYWDDAESDENDSPVYLMYINIDHIVKYTRSLNWLISAIFLCAIVVMSIIGYRLGVKIEESQKTQRRFFQNSSHELKTPLMAIQGYAEGIEMDVVDPQNAAGIIMQETERMTGLVEEILSISKIDSRHFKLDLVKLDIKEVLYDCFRSLDAVQQMNGISVVPEFPDEEIYVKCDEDQMARAFRNIIINGLKYSKKKITVACETNQKYVYIRFKDDGNGINRDDIEHIFDRFYKGSDGGTGIGLSLANEIIHLHKGSVTAYNYLDGAVFEVKLPIID
;
A
#
# COMPACT_ATOMS: atom_id res chain seq x y z
N LEU A 1 52.53 -30.78 14.28
CA LEU A 1 52.48 -32.22 13.92
C LEU A 1 51.10 -32.78 14.28
N GLN A 2 50.48 -33.52 13.39
CA GLN A 2 49.27 -34.26 13.66
C GLN A 2 49.69 -35.72 13.85
N THR A 3 49.30 -36.30 14.95
CA THR A 3 49.55 -37.74 15.25
C THR A 3 48.20 -38.42 15.53
N ASP A 4 48.15 -39.75 15.59
CA ASP A 4 46.95 -40.50 15.96
C ASP A 4 46.40 -40.11 17.35
N ASN A 5 47.25 -39.51 18.22
CA ASN A 5 46.93 -39.12 19.56
C ASN A 5 46.65 -37.59 19.77
N GLY A 6 46.72 -36.79 18.69
CA GLY A 6 46.38 -35.36 18.79
C GLY A 6 47.28 -34.40 18.01
N TYR A 7 47.03 -33.11 18.22
CA TYR A 7 47.80 -32.02 17.61
C TYR A 7 48.83 -31.50 18.59
N TYR A 8 50.12 -31.44 18.17
CA TYR A 8 51.22 -30.99 18.99
C TYR A 8 52.01 -29.88 18.26
N VAL A 9 52.42 -28.85 19.01
CA VAL A 9 53.43 -27.88 18.58
C VAL A 9 54.70 -28.23 19.33
N PHE A 10 55.81 -28.31 18.64
CA PHE A 10 57.10 -28.60 19.23
C PHE A 10 58.13 -27.52 18.84
N THR A 11 59.09 -27.28 19.70
CA THR A 11 60.28 -26.47 19.42
C THR A 11 61.50 -27.21 19.89
N VAL A 12 62.57 -27.04 19.17
CA VAL A 12 63.89 -27.59 19.52
C VAL A 12 64.73 -26.43 20.05
N TYR A 13 65.24 -26.58 21.24
CA TYR A 13 66.12 -25.61 21.86
C TYR A 13 67.50 -26.27 22.03
N GLU A 14 68.54 -25.70 21.41
CA GLU A 14 69.95 -26.04 21.60
C GLU A 14 70.54 -25.03 22.56
N GLU A 15 71.12 -25.50 23.65
CA GLU A 15 71.80 -24.62 24.60
C GLU A 15 73.05 -24.06 23.93
N PRO A 16 73.22 -22.74 23.88
CA PRO A 16 74.43 -22.16 23.27
C PRO A 16 75.67 -22.60 24.09
N GLN A 17 76.64 -23.18 23.41
CA GLN A 17 77.88 -23.52 24.06
C GLN A 17 78.54 -22.25 24.58
N ASN A 18 78.67 -22.16 25.90
CA ASN A 18 79.43 -21.11 26.53
C ASN A 18 80.93 -21.47 26.35
N TYR A 19 81.59 -20.87 25.38
CA TYR A 19 83.04 -21.01 25.25
C TYR A 19 83.71 -20.18 26.37
N ASP A 20 83.98 -20.85 27.52
CA ASP A 20 84.93 -20.34 28.48
C ASP A 20 86.32 -20.57 27.91
N TYR A 21 87.07 -19.50 27.70
CA TYR A 21 88.33 -19.33 26.95
C TYR A 21 89.56 -19.94 27.69
N TRP A 22 89.39 -20.71 28.73
CA TRP A 22 90.48 -21.18 29.61
C TRP A 22 90.31 -22.63 30.10
N ASP A 23 90.13 -23.62 29.22
CA ASP A 23 90.41 -24.97 29.65
C ASP A 23 90.87 -25.85 28.47
N ASP A 24 92.24 -26.10 28.49
CA ASP A 24 92.91 -27.13 27.65
C ASP A 24 92.58 -28.54 28.23
N ALA A 25 91.46 -29.07 27.90
CA ALA A 25 91.23 -30.49 28.13
C ALA A 25 90.45 -31.06 26.96
N GLU A 26 91.12 -31.99 26.22
CA GLU A 26 90.46 -32.85 25.26
C GLU A 26 89.25 -33.56 25.91
N SER A 27 88.07 -33.08 25.61
CA SER A 27 86.90 -33.85 25.77
C SER A 27 86.19 -33.97 24.42
N ASP A 28 86.38 -35.19 23.90
CA ASP A 28 85.60 -35.70 22.77
C ASP A 28 84.13 -35.64 23.09
N GLU A 29 83.36 -35.38 22.03
CA GLU A 29 81.91 -35.37 21.93
C GLU A 29 81.26 -34.02 22.19
N ASN A 30 81.01 -33.38 21.06
CA ASN A 30 80.17 -32.18 20.83
C ASN A 30 78.67 -32.54 20.97
N ASP A 31 78.29 -32.87 22.19
CA ASP A 31 76.88 -33.23 22.50
C ASP A 31 76.21 -32.17 23.34
N SER A 32 75.87 -31.05 22.66
CA SER A 32 75.03 -30.07 23.29
C SER A 32 73.65 -30.69 23.56
N PRO A 33 73.13 -30.57 24.79
CA PRO A 33 71.88 -31.17 25.08
C PRO A 33 70.75 -30.48 24.25
N VAL A 34 70.07 -31.29 23.45
CA VAL A 34 68.93 -30.86 22.64
C VAL A 34 67.67 -31.11 23.41
N TYR A 35 66.96 -30.03 23.76
CA TYR A 35 65.70 -30.11 24.47
C TYR A 35 64.52 -30.05 23.49
N LEU A 36 63.66 -31.08 23.50
CA LEU A 36 62.42 -31.08 22.73
C LEU A 36 61.26 -30.70 23.67
N MET A 37 60.70 -29.51 23.49
CA MET A 37 59.49 -29.12 24.18
C MET A 37 58.27 -29.32 23.26
N TYR A 38 57.22 -29.92 23.76
CA TYR A 38 55.98 -30.10 23.03
C TYR A 38 54.77 -29.67 23.89
N ILE A 39 53.78 -29.06 23.26
CA ILE A 39 52.56 -28.65 23.87
C ILE A 39 51.38 -29.30 23.11
N ASN A 40 50.46 -29.91 23.82
CA ASN A 40 49.24 -30.42 23.22
C ASN A 40 48.26 -29.29 22.98
N ILE A 41 47.89 -29.05 21.73
CA ILE A 41 46.96 -28.01 21.31
C ILE A 41 45.61 -28.54 20.85
N ASP A 42 45.25 -29.78 21.12
CA ASP A 42 44.00 -30.41 20.70
C ASP A 42 42.77 -29.61 21.09
N HIS A 43 42.73 -29.11 22.32
CA HIS A 43 41.60 -28.27 22.78
C HIS A 43 41.45 -26.98 21.94
N ILE A 44 42.57 -26.35 21.57
CA ILE A 44 42.57 -25.14 20.77
C ILE A 44 42.06 -25.48 19.35
N VAL A 45 42.54 -26.56 18.74
CA VAL A 45 42.12 -26.96 17.38
C VAL A 45 40.64 -27.35 17.35
N LYS A 46 40.16 -28.10 18.34
CA LYS A 46 38.74 -28.46 18.46
C LYS A 46 37.88 -27.25 18.66
N TYR A 47 38.30 -26.33 19.51
CA TYR A 47 37.56 -25.06 19.76
C TYR A 47 37.50 -24.18 18.51
N THR A 48 38.61 -23.96 17.80
CA THR A 48 38.63 -23.18 16.56
C THR A 48 37.80 -23.81 15.46
N ARG A 49 37.78 -25.14 15.35
CA ARG A 49 36.92 -25.86 14.40
C ARG A 49 35.44 -25.66 14.74
N SER A 50 35.03 -25.79 16.02
CA SER A 50 33.65 -25.55 16.43
C SER A 50 33.25 -24.08 16.18
N LEU A 51 34.12 -23.11 16.46
CA LEU A 51 33.88 -21.70 16.21
C LEU A 51 33.66 -21.41 14.71
N ASN A 52 34.51 -21.98 13.86
CA ASN A 52 34.39 -21.85 12.41
C ASN A 52 33.09 -22.44 11.88
N TRP A 53 32.65 -23.58 12.40
CA TRP A 53 31.36 -24.19 12.07
C TRP A 53 30.19 -23.26 12.49
N LEU A 54 30.25 -22.69 13.70
CA LEU A 54 29.23 -21.76 14.19
C LEU A 54 29.14 -20.51 13.31
N ILE A 55 30.29 -19.90 12.99
CA ILE A 55 30.37 -18.72 12.12
C ILE A 55 29.82 -19.06 10.73
N SER A 56 30.20 -20.20 10.15
CA SER A 56 29.67 -20.63 8.84
C SER A 56 28.19 -20.84 8.86
N ALA A 57 27.61 -21.41 9.92
CA ALA A 57 26.17 -21.59 10.09
C ALA A 57 25.43 -20.25 10.19
N ILE A 58 26.00 -19.28 10.92
CA ILE A 58 25.44 -17.92 11.01
C ILE A 58 25.43 -17.24 9.63
N PHE A 59 26.54 -17.31 8.89
CA PHE A 59 26.61 -16.75 7.54
C PHE A 59 25.61 -17.39 6.59
N LEU A 60 25.46 -18.72 6.63
CA LEU A 60 24.48 -19.43 5.81
C LEU A 60 23.05 -18.99 6.15
N CYS A 61 22.72 -18.89 7.43
CA CYS A 61 21.43 -18.42 7.90
C CYS A 61 21.15 -16.98 7.42
N ALA A 62 22.14 -16.08 7.52
CA ALA A 62 22.04 -14.71 7.06
C ALA A 62 21.78 -14.62 5.54
N ILE A 63 22.46 -15.43 4.73
CA ILE A 63 22.25 -15.49 3.28
C ILE A 63 20.81 -15.94 2.96
N VAL A 64 20.29 -16.97 3.63
CA VAL A 64 18.93 -17.46 3.44
C VAL A 64 17.90 -16.36 3.79
N VAL A 65 18.06 -15.70 4.93
CA VAL A 65 17.17 -14.62 5.36
C VAL A 65 17.20 -13.46 4.36
N MET A 66 18.39 -13.03 3.93
CA MET A 66 18.52 -11.94 2.93
C MET A 66 17.92 -12.33 1.58
N SER A 67 18.04 -13.58 1.16
CA SER A 67 17.41 -14.08 -0.08
C SER A 67 15.89 -14.04 0.00
N ILE A 68 15.30 -14.44 1.13
CA ILE A 68 13.84 -14.40 1.34
C ILE A 68 13.34 -12.94 1.33
N ILE A 69 14.03 -12.04 2.03
CA ILE A 69 13.69 -10.62 2.06
C ILE A 69 13.79 -10.02 0.65
N GLY A 70 14.89 -10.27 -0.05
CA GLY A 70 15.13 -9.80 -1.42
C GLY A 70 14.04 -10.27 -2.39
N TYR A 71 13.67 -11.56 -2.33
CA TYR A 71 12.59 -12.11 -3.14
C TYR A 71 11.23 -11.43 -2.86
N ARG A 72 10.86 -11.29 -1.56
CA ARG A 72 9.60 -10.62 -1.19
C ARG A 72 9.56 -9.15 -1.61
N LEU A 73 10.66 -8.44 -1.46
CA LEU A 73 10.77 -7.04 -1.92
C LEU A 73 10.66 -6.96 -3.44
N GLY A 74 11.32 -7.86 -4.18
CA GLY A 74 11.23 -7.93 -5.63
C GLY A 74 9.80 -8.12 -6.13
N VAL A 75 9.07 -9.10 -5.59
CA VAL A 75 7.66 -9.33 -5.93
C VAL A 75 6.81 -8.09 -5.65
N LYS A 76 6.97 -7.47 -4.48
CA LYS A 76 6.19 -6.28 -4.11
C LYS A 76 6.48 -5.07 -5.01
N ILE A 77 7.74 -4.88 -5.41
CA ILE A 77 8.13 -3.82 -6.36
C ILE A 77 7.51 -4.08 -7.74
N GLU A 78 7.55 -5.33 -8.21
CA GLU A 78 6.97 -5.70 -9.51
C GLU A 78 5.45 -5.48 -9.54
N GLU A 79 4.73 -5.89 -8.49
CA GLU A 79 3.30 -5.64 -8.34
C GLU A 79 2.97 -4.14 -8.33
N SER A 80 3.73 -3.34 -7.60
CA SER A 80 3.58 -1.89 -7.56
C SER A 80 3.80 -1.26 -8.95
N GLN A 81 4.84 -1.69 -9.69
CA GLN A 81 5.10 -1.20 -11.05
C GLN A 81 4.00 -1.62 -12.04
N LYS A 82 3.48 -2.85 -11.94
CA LYS A 82 2.36 -3.32 -12.77
C LYS A 82 1.11 -2.49 -12.51
N THR A 83 0.79 -2.22 -11.26
CA THR A 83 -0.35 -1.38 -10.86
C THR A 83 -0.20 0.04 -11.40
N GLN A 84 0.99 0.62 -11.27
CA GLN A 84 1.28 1.96 -11.80
C GLN A 84 1.18 2.02 -13.33
N ARG A 85 1.71 1.03 -14.06
CA ARG A 85 1.59 0.95 -15.53
C ARG A 85 0.14 0.82 -15.97
N ARG A 86 -0.65 -0.05 -15.31
CA ARG A 86 -2.09 -0.19 -15.58
C ARG A 86 -2.83 1.12 -15.33
N PHE A 87 -2.48 1.83 -14.25
CA PHE A 87 -3.05 3.13 -13.93
C PHE A 87 -2.84 4.14 -15.08
N PHE A 88 -1.61 4.29 -15.59
CA PHE A 88 -1.32 5.20 -16.71
C PHE A 88 -1.97 4.76 -18.02
N GLN A 89 -1.98 3.47 -18.32
CA GLN A 89 -2.65 2.95 -19.52
C GLN A 89 -4.16 3.23 -19.48
N ASN A 90 -4.82 2.90 -18.37
CA ASN A 90 -6.24 3.11 -18.21
C ASN A 90 -6.60 4.61 -18.23
N SER A 91 -5.81 5.46 -17.54
CA SER A 91 -5.99 6.93 -17.57
C SER A 91 -5.94 7.46 -19.00
N SER A 92 -4.96 6.99 -19.79
CA SER A 92 -4.80 7.41 -21.18
C SER A 92 -5.99 6.99 -22.05
N HIS A 93 -6.51 5.78 -21.85
CA HIS A 93 -7.70 5.31 -22.56
C HIS A 93 -8.95 6.09 -22.18
N GLU A 94 -9.15 6.36 -20.89
CA GLU A 94 -10.30 7.12 -20.39
C GLU A 94 -10.30 8.59 -20.83
N LEU A 95 -9.14 9.18 -21.03
CA LEU A 95 -9.00 10.54 -21.55
C LEU A 95 -9.16 10.58 -23.08
N LYS A 96 -8.77 9.51 -23.79
CA LYS A 96 -8.84 9.48 -25.24
C LYS A 96 -10.26 9.45 -25.78
N THR A 97 -11.16 8.71 -25.14
CA THR A 97 -12.55 8.54 -25.58
C THR A 97 -13.30 9.87 -25.64
N PRO A 98 -13.39 10.68 -24.55
CA PRO A 98 -14.06 11.98 -24.60
C PRO A 98 -13.36 12.96 -25.56
N LEU A 99 -12.03 12.91 -25.66
CA LEU A 99 -11.28 13.76 -26.58
C LEU A 99 -11.66 13.48 -28.03
N MET A 100 -11.79 12.20 -28.42
CA MET A 100 -12.25 11.82 -29.77
C MET A 100 -13.70 12.24 -30.03
N ALA A 101 -14.59 12.20 -28.99
CA ALA A 101 -15.95 12.70 -29.11
C ALA A 101 -15.95 14.22 -29.34
N ILE A 102 -15.20 14.99 -28.55
CA ILE A 102 -15.05 16.44 -28.72
C ILE A 102 -14.56 16.78 -30.13
N GLN A 103 -13.50 16.09 -30.58
CA GLN A 103 -12.95 16.30 -31.92
C GLN A 103 -13.98 15.97 -33.02
N GLY A 104 -14.66 14.83 -32.91
CA GLY A 104 -15.65 14.43 -33.92
C GLY A 104 -16.85 15.38 -34.00
N TYR A 105 -17.36 15.90 -32.89
CA TYR A 105 -18.42 16.90 -32.90
C TYR A 105 -17.93 18.27 -33.42
N ALA A 106 -16.71 18.67 -33.12
CA ALA A 106 -16.11 19.88 -33.66
C ALA A 106 -15.93 19.79 -35.19
N GLU A 107 -15.41 18.66 -35.70
CA GLU A 107 -15.32 18.40 -37.17
C GLU A 107 -16.70 18.33 -37.82
N GLY A 108 -17.71 17.75 -37.11
CA GLY A 108 -19.08 17.71 -37.60
C GLY A 108 -19.72 19.10 -37.74
N ILE A 109 -19.40 20.02 -36.84
CA ILE A 109 -19.82 21.43 -36.95
C ILE A 109 -19.15 22.09 -38.16
N GLU A 110 -17.84 21.90 -38.34
CA GLU A 110 -17.07 22.46 -39.46
C GLU A 110 -17.59 21.98 -40.83
N MET A 111 -18.02 20.72 -40.90
CA MET A 111 -18.58 20.12 -42.13
C MET A 111 -20.07 20.38 -42.32
N ASP A 112 -20.72 21.10 -41.40
CA ASP A 112 -22.17 21.38 -41.41
C ASP A 112 -23.06 20.09 -41.43
N VAL A 113 -22.57 19.00 -40.81
CA VAL A 113 -23.27 17.71 -40.78
C VAL A 113 -23.95 17.43 -39.42
N VAL A 114 -23.73 18.27 -38.40
CA VAL A 114 -24.38 18.20 -37.08
C VAL A 114 -24.93 19.55 -36.69
N ASP A 115 -26.02 19.55 -35.89
CA ASP A 115 -26.53 20.80 -35.32
C ASP A 115 -25.52 21.43 -34.33
N PRO A 116 -25.05 22.67 -34.56
CA PRO A 116 -24.02 23.29 -33.77
C PRO A 116 -24.38 23.43 -32.30
N GLN A 117 -25.66 23.65 -31.97
CA GLN A 117 -26.13 23.87 -30.60
C GLN A 117 -26.09 22.55 -29.80
N ASN A 118 -26.54 21.45 -30.41
CA ASN A 118 -26.44 20.11 -29.80
C ASN A 118 -24.98 19.67 -29.67
N ALA A 119 -24.15 19.86 -30.70
CA ALA A 119 -22.74 19.51 -30.68
C ALA A 119 -21.97 20.29 -29.59
N ALA A 120 -22.22 21.60 -29.46
CA ALA A 120 -21.62 22.40 -28.39
C ALA A 120 -21.99 21.89 -26.99
N GLY A 121 -23.25 21.48 -26.79
CA GLY A 121 -23.71 20.87 -25.52
C GLY A 121 -22.91 19.59 -25.19
N ILE A 122 -22.72 18.70 -26.15
CA ILE A 122 -21.96 17.47 -25.97
C ILE A 122 -20.47 17.76 -25.73
N ILE A 123 -19.88 18.70 -26.47
CA ILE A 123 -18.49 19.12 -26.25
C ILE A 123 -18.29 19.64 -24.83
N MET A 124 -19.20 20.47 -24.33
CA MET A 124 -19.15 20.97 -22.95
C MET A 124 -19.24 19.81 -21.94
N GLN A 125 -20.19 18.91 -22.11
CA GLN A 125 -20.36 17.76 -21.22
C GLN A 125 -19.12 16.86 -21.18
N GLU A 126 -18.51 16.55 -22.33
CA GLU A 126 -17.30 15.74 -22.36
C GLU A 126 -16.08 16.48 -21.79
N THR A 127 -16.03 17.81 -21.93
CA THR A 127 -14.99 18.65 -21.32
C THR A 127 -15.10 18.64 -19.78
N GLU A 128 -16.30 18.78 -19.23
CA GLU A 128 -16.55 18.68 -17.79
C GLU A 128 -16.18 17.30 -17.24
N ARG A 129 -16.55 16.24 -17.98
CA ARG A 129 -16.18 14.86 -17.64
C ARG A 129 -14.66 14.67 -17.60
N MET A 130 -13.94 15.20 -18.62
CA MET A 130 -12.47 15.15 -18.65
C MET A 130 -11.84 15.90 -17.48
N THR A 131 -12.35 17.08 -17.15
CA THR A 131 -11.86 17.87 -16.01
C THR A 131 -11.99 17.08 -14.71
N GLY A 132 -13.14 16.48 -14.44
CA GLY A 132 -13.35 15.61 -13.28
C GLY A 132 -12.38 14.43 -13.24
N LEU A 133 -12.18 13.76 -14.37
CA LEU A 133 -11.22 12.63 -14.48
C LEU A 133 -9.77 13.07 -14.18
N VAL A 134 -9.34 14.22 -14.70
CA VAL A 134 -8.01 14.79 -14.42
C VAL A 134 -7.85 15.10 -12.93
N GLU A 135 -8.86 15.68 -12.30
CA GLU A 135 -8.84 15.96 -10.85
C GLU A 135 -8.76 14.68 -10.01
N GLU A 136 -9.46 13.62 -10.40
CA GLU A 136 -9.39 12.30 -9.76
C GLU A 136 -7.97 11.70 -9.87
N ILE A 137 -7.37 11.73 -11.07
CA ILE A 137 -6.00 11.25 -11.35
C ILE A 137 -4.97 12.03 -10.52
N LEU A 138 -5.06 13.36 -10.51
CA LEU A 138 -4.17 14.22 -9.72
C LEU A 138 -4.29 13.93 -8.23
N SER A 139 -5.48 13.62 -7.75
CA SER A 139 -5.71 13.31 -6.33
C SER A 139 -5.10 11.98 -5.92
N ILE A 140 -5.26 10.92 -6.73
CA ILE A 140 -4.57 9.66 -6.49
C ILE A 140 -3.06 9.88 -6.50
N SER A 141 -2.54 10.62 -7.48
CA SER A 141 -1.10 10.92 -7.56
C SER A 141 -0.58 11.67 -6.33
N LYS A 142 -1.36 12.61 -5.78
CA LYS A 142 -1.03 13.31 -4.53
C LYS A 142 -1.02 12.36 -3.34
N ILE A 143 -2.03 11.51 -3.21
CA ILE A 143 -2.15 10.52 -2.13
C ILE A 143 -1.01 9.51 -2.17
N ASP A 144 -0.63 9.02 -3.36
CA ASP A 144 0.49 8.10 -3.55
C ASP A 144 1.85 8.75 -3.24
N SER A 145 1.92 10.08 -3.13
CA SER A 145 3.16 10.77 -2.83
C SER A 145 3.56 10.59 -1.36
N ARG A 146 4.85 10.34 -1.10
CA ARG A 146 5.40 10.20 0.26
C ARG A 146 5.25 11.47 1.13
N HIS A 147 4.88 12.60 0.52
CA HIS A 147 4.77 13.90 1.17
C HIS A 147 3.31 14.29 1.47
N PHE A 148 2.34 13.43 1.10
CA PHE A 148 0.95 13.71 1.40
C PHE A 148 0.71 13.68 2.92
N LYS A 149 0.22 14.78 3.46
CA LYS A 149 -0.12 14.93 4.87
C LYS A 149 -1.58 15.32 4.97
N LEU A 150 -2.30 14.63 5.84
CA LEU A 150 -3.66 14.99 6.21
C LEU A 150 -3.65 16.14 7.21
N ASP A 151 -4.54 17.11 7.04
CA ASP A 151 -4.83 18.12 8.05
C ASP A 151 -5.94 17.59 8.98
N LEU A 152 -5.52 16.87 10.00
CA LEU A 152 -6.42 16.14 10.88
C LEU A 152 -6.97 17.05 11.98
N VAL A 153 -8.26 17.37 11.93
CA VAL A 153 -9.00 18.12 12.94
C VAL A 153 -10.06 17.26 13.63
N LYS A 154 -10.43 17.61 14.86
CA LYS A 154 -11.57 16.97 15.58
C LYS A 154 -12.85 17.65 15.09
N LEU A 155 -13.78 16.87 14.53
CA LEU A 155 -15.07 17.37 14.04
C LEU A 155 -16.16 16.30 14.21
N ASP A 156 -17.42 16.73 14.19
CA ASP A 156 -18.58 15.82 14.14
C ASP A 156 -18.74 15.32 12.70
N ILE A 157 -18.61 14.01 12.51
CA ILE A 157 -18.70 13.39 11.19
C ILE A 157 -20.07 13.57 10.53
N LYS A 158 -21.12 13.83 11.32
CA LYS A 158 -22.46 14.11 10.80
C LYS A 158 -22.50 15.44 10.04
N GLU A 159 -21.75 16.46 10.49
CA GLU A 159 -21.67 17.74 9.78
C GLU A 159 -21.07 17.57 8.38
N VAL A 160 -19.98 16.80 8.26
CA VAL A 160 -19.38 16.50 6.96
C VAL A 160 -20.37 15.79 6.03
N LEU A 161 -21.16 14.86 6.57
CA LEU A 161 -22.20 14.16 5.81
C LEU A 161 -23.30 15.10 5.34
N TYR A 162 -23.79 15.99 6.23
CA TYR A 162 -24.81 17.00 5.85
C TYR A 162 -24.32 17.95 4.78
N ASP A 163 -23.05 18.37 4.83
CA ASP A 163 -22.44 19.22 3.81
C ASP A 163 -22.34 18.48 2.47
N CYS A 164 -22.00 17.19 2.49
CA CYS A 164 -22.05 16.36 1.29
C CYS A 164 -23.47 16.28 0.71
N PHE A 165 -24.49 16.08 1.52
CA PHE A 165 -25.88 16.00 1.04
C PHE A 165 -26.30 17.33 0.40
N ARG A 166 -26.02 18.45 1.05
CA ARG A 166 -26.33 19.80 0.51
C ARG A 166 -25.60 20.07 -0.81
N SER A 167 -24.34 19.66 -0.92
CA SER A 167 -23.55 19.86 -2.15
C SER A 167 -24.07 19.04 -3.33
N LEU A 168 -24.85 17.99 -3.07
CA LEU A 168 -25.41 17.10 -4.08
C LEU A 168 -26.92 17.28 -4.32
N ASP A 169 -27.55 18.31 -3.72
CA ASP A 169 -29.01 18.54 -3.84
C ASP A 169 -29.46 18.66 -5.30
N ALA A 170 -28.73 19.39 -6.13
CA ALA A 170 -29.05 19.54 -7.55
C ALA A 170 -29.05 18.17 -8.29
N VAL A 171 -28.05 17.32 -7.98
CA VAL A 171 -27.93 15.99 -8.59
C VAL A 171 -29.03 15.05 -8.10
N GLN A 172 -29.39 15.15 -6.81
CA GLN A 172 -30.51 14.39 -6.23
C GLN A 172 -31.82 14.74 -6.94
N GLN A 173 -32.11 16.04 -7.13
CA GLN A 173 -33.30 16.52 -7.80
C GLN A 173 -33.35 16.08 -9.27
N MET A 174 -32.24 16.20 -10.01
CA MET A 174 -32.17 15.78 -11.41
C MET A 174 -32.44 14.28 -11.59
N ASN A 175 -31.95 13.45 -10.68
CA ASN A 175 -32.14 12.01 -10.72
C ASN A 175 -33.45 11.54 -10.06
N GLY A 176 -34.17 12.41 -9.35
CA GLY A 176 -35.35 12.04 -8.59
C GLY A 176 -35.07 11.09 -7.42
N ILE A 177 -33.84 11.11 -6.88
CA ILE A 177 -33.38 10.25 -5.80
C ILE A 177 -33.11 11.11 -4.56
N SER A 178 -33.61 10.67 -3.40
CA SER A 178 -33.40 11.35 -2.12
C SER A 178 -32.34 10.67 -1.27
N VAL A 179 -31.52 11.47 -0.60
CA VAL A 179 -30.61 11.00 0.45
C VAL A 179 -31.29 11.23 1.81
N VAL A 180 -31.49 10.13 2.57
CA VAL A 180 -32.22 10.15 3.84
C VAL A 180 -31.25 9.85 4.98
N PRO A 181 -30.96 10.81 5.87
CA PRO A 181 -30.13 10.56 7.05
C PRO A 181 -30.89 9.80 8.15
N GLU A 182 -30.24 8.81 8.76
CA GLU A 182 -30.69 8.09 9.95
C GLU A 182 -29.56 8.17 10.99
N PHE A 183 -29.41 9.33 11.64
CA PHE A 183 -28.34 9.59 12.59
C PHE A 183 -28.86 9.62 14.03
N PRO A 184 -28.04 9.18 15.01
CA PRO A 184 -28.35 9.42 16.41
C PRO A 184 -28.28 10.92 16.75
N ASP A 185 -28.96 11.30 17.85
CA ASP A 185 -28.96 12.69 18.30
C ASP A 185 -27.56 13.13 18.82
N GLU A 186 -26.81 12.20 19.39
CA GLU A 186 -25.50 12.44 19.96
C GLU A 186 -24.47 12.79 18.88
N GLU A 187 -23.56 13.73 19.20
CA GLU A 187 -22.43 14.09 18.33
C GLU A 187 -21.43 12.93 18.23
N ILE A 188 -20.86 12.73 17.04
CA ILE A 188 -19.92 11.65 16.75
C ILE A 188 -18.58 12.25 16.31
N TYR A 189 -17.67 12.43 17.28
CA TYR A 189 -16.39 13.04 17.00
C TYR A 189 -15.37 12.05 16.42
N VAL A 190 -14.77 12.47 15.30
CA VAL A 190 -13.64 11.75 14.67
C VAL A 190 -12.50 12.74 14.44
N LYS A 191 -11.30 12.20 14.24
CA LYS A 191 -10.14 12.98 13.83
C LYS A 191 -9.89 12.73 12.36
N CYS A 192 -10.27 13.67 11.51
CA CYS A 192 -10.11 13.53 10.06
C CYS A 192 -9.78 14.87 9.37
N ASP A 193 -9.32 14.76 8.14
CA ASP A 193 -9.21 15.86 7.20
C ASP A 193 -10.58 16.04 6.55
N GLU A 194 -11.22 17.17 6.81
CA GLU A 194 -12.59 17.46 6.42
C GLU A 194 -12.79 17.37 4.91
N ASP A 195 -11.93 18.03 4.13
CA ASP A 195 -12.02 18.08 2.68
C ASP A 195 -11.87 16.68 2.05
N GLN A 196 -10.88 15.92 2.53
CA GLN A 196 -10.65 14.56 2.03
C GLN A 196 -11.81 13.63 2.41
N MET A 197 -12.29 13.70 3.64
CA MET A 197 -13.41 12.86 4.08
C MET A 197 -14.69 13.21 3.33
N ALA A 198 -14.99 14.49 3.16
CA ALA A 198 -16.13 14.95 2.34
C ALA A 198 -16.01 14.42 0.90
N ARG A 199 -14.80 14.40 0.34
CA ARG A 199 -14.55 13.83 -0.98
C ARG A 199 -14.84 12.33 -1.03
N ALA A 200 -14.38 11.57 -0.02
CA ALA A 200 -14.66 10.13 0.05
C ALA A 200 -16.16 9.85 0.12
N PHE A 201 -16.88 10.57 0.97
CA PHE A 201 -18.33 10.42 1.10
C PHE A 201 -19.09 10.80 -0.18
N ARG A 202 -18.71 11.92 -0.81
CA ARG A 202 -19.32 12.31 -2.11
C ARG A 202 -19.15 11.23 -3.16
N ASN A 203 -17.98 10.59 -3.26
CA ASN A 203 -17.75 9.50 -4.21
C ASN A 203 -18.67 8.30 -3.95
N ILE A 204 -18.89 7.93 -2.69
CA ILE A 204 -19.80 6.85 -2.32
C ILE A 204 -21.25 7.25 -2.62
N ILE A 205 -21.66 8.49 -2.27
CA ILE A 205 -23.02 8.97 -2.50
C ILE A 205 -23.33 9.08 -4.00
N ILE A 206 -22.41 9.65 -4.81
CA ILE A 206 -22.58 9.76 -6.28
C ILE A 206 -22.72 8.35 -6.89
N ASN A 207 -21.93 7.38 -6.42
CA ASN A 207 -22.10 6.00 -6.84
C ASN A 207 -23.50 5.49 -6.47
N GLY A 208 -23.97 5.72 -5.26
CA GLY A 208 -25.33 5.38 -4.83
C GLY A 208 -26.40 6.08 -5.70
N LEU A 209 -26.30 7.40 -5.97
CA LEU A 209 -27.23 8.15 -6.83
C LEU A 209 -27.30 7.59 -8.26
N LYS A 210 -26.22 6.97 -8.74
CA LYS A 210 -26.20 6.36 -10.06
C LYS A 210 -27.00 5.06 -10.14
N TYR A 211 -27.00 4.27 -9.06
CA TYR A 211 -27.57 2.91 -9.05
C TYR A 211 -28.87 2.77 -8.26
N SER A 212 -29.22 3.76 -7.43
CA SER A 212 -30.49 3.78 -6.68
C SER A 212 -31.70 3.96 -7.60
N LYS A 213 -32.84 3.45 -7.15
CA LYS A 213 -34.14 3.66 -7.83
C LYS A 213 -34.85 4.89 -7.32
N LYS A 214 -34.83 5.14 -5.98
CA LYS A 214 -35.58 6.25 -5.35
C LYS A 214 -34.83 6.89 -4.19
N LYS A 215 -34.06 6.11 -3.41
CA LYS A 215 -33.45 6.64 -2.19
C LYS A 215 -32.12 5.98 -1.83
N ILE A 216 -31.29 6.77 -1.15
CA ILE A 216 -30.12 6.31 -0.41
C ILE A 216 -30.37 6.60 1.06
N THR A 217 -30.29 5.61 1.92
CA THR A 217 -30.33 5.79 3.37
C THR A 217 -28.91 5.84 3.90
N VAL A 218 -28.57 6.88 4.68
CA VAL A 218 -27.25 7.00 5.32
C VAL A 218 -27.42 6.93 6.83
N ALA A 219 -26.96 5.85 7.44
CA ALA A 219 -27.07 5.60 8.88
C ALA A 219 -25.70 5.67 9.55
N CYS A 220 -25.67 6.20 10.78
CA CYS A 220 -24.50 6.20 11.65
C CYS A 220 -24.78 5.40 12.91
N GLU A 221 -23.92 4.41 13.19
CA GLU A 221 -23.94 3.64 14.42
C GLU A 221 -22.57 3.68 15.08
N THR A 222 -22.51 3.76 16.39
CA THR A 222 -21.26 3.82 17.14
C THR A 222 -21.09 2.66 18.09
N ASN A 223 -19.85 2.27 18.33
CA ASN A 223 -19.47 1.48 19.48
C ASN A 223 -18.36 2.23 20.24
N GLN A 224 -17.77 1.61 21.27
CA GLN A 224 -16.74 2.23 22.10
C GLN A 224 -15.49 2.71 21.35
N LYS A 225 -15.24 2.29 20.12
CA LYS A 225 -13.98 2.55 19.39
C LYS A 225 -14.19 3.10 17.98
N TYR A 226 -15.34 2.85 17.40
CA TYR A 226 -15.57 3.11 15.97
C TYR A 226 -16.96 3.65 15.71
N VAL A 227 -17.08 4.52 14.70
CA VAL A 227 -18.34 4.81 14.02
C VAL A 227 -18.43 3.96 12.76
N TYR A 228 -19.62 3.44 12.48
CA TYR A 228 -19.99 2.74 11.27
C TYR A 228 -20.99 3.62 10.51
N ILE A 229 -20.59 4.06 9.33
CA ILE A 229 -21.41 4.89 8.45
C ILE A 229 -21.85 4.00 7.29
N ARG A 230 -23.14 3.73 7.17
CA ARG A 230 -23.71 2.85 6.14
C ARG A 230 -24.48 3.65 5.12
N PHE A 231 -24.03 3.59 3.87
CA PHE A 231 -24.70 4.14 2.71
C PHE A 231 -25.44 2.98 2.03
N LYS A 232 -26.76 2.94 2.17
CA LYS A 232 -27.64 1.89 1.65
C LYS A 232 -28.47 2.43 0.51
N ASP A 233 -28.31 1.87 -0.67
CA ASP A 233 -29.17 2.16 -1.82
C ASP A 233 -30.34 1.15 -1.93
N ASP A 234 -31.34 1.50 -2.75
CA ASP A 234 -32.47 0.66 -3.11
C ASP A 234 -32.37 0.15 -4.57
N GLY A 235 -31.15 0.03 -5.07
CA GLY A 235 -30.83 -0.41 -6.42
C GLY A 235 -30.99 -1.91 -6.64
N ASN A 236 -30.23 -2.43 -7.62
CA ASN A 236 -30.23 -3.86 -7.93
C ASN A 236 -29.13 -4.65 -7.19
N GLY A 237 -28.39 -3.96 -6.30
CA GLY A 237 -27.21 -4.53 -5.64
C GLY A 237 -25.99 -4.62 -6.57
N ILE A 238 -24.94 -5.23 -6.06
CA ILE A 238 -23.65 -5.43 -6.74
C ILE A 238 -23.58 -6.90 -7.18
N ASN A 239 -23.12 -7.17 -8.41
CA ASN A 239 -22.86 -8.52 -8.84
C ASN A 239 -21.82 -9.18 -7.91
N ARG A 240 -22.00 -10.46 -7.56
CA ARG A 240 -21.15 -11.16 -6.61
C ARG A 240 -19.68 -11.18 -7.03
N ASP A 241 -19.42 -11.32 -8.32
CA ASP A 241 -18.07 -11.35 -8.88
C ASP A 241 -17.40 -9.97 -8.84
N ASP A 242 -18.19 -8.88 -8.76
CA ASP A 242 -17.71 -7.52 -8.74
C ASP A 242 -17.36 -7.01 -7.33
N ILE A 243 -17.97 -7.56 -6.28
CA ILE A 243 -17.85 -7.07 -4.89
C ILE A 243 -16.40 -6.97 -4.43
N GLU A 244 -15.55 -7.94 -4.79
CA GLU A 244 -14.14 -7.95 -4.41
C GLU A 244 -13.31 -6.90 -5.16
N HIS A 245 -13.81 -6.41 -6.31
CA HIS A 245 -13.07 -5.55 -7.23
C HIS A 245 -13.55 -4.11 -7.30
N ILE A 246 -14.72 -3.78 -6.73
CA ILE A 246 -15.31 -2.43 -6.86
C ILE A 246 -14.44 -1.30 -6.30
N PHE A 247 -13.49 -1.62 -5.42
CA PHE A 247 -12.52 -0.67 -4.89
C PHE A 247 -11.18 -0.68 -5.64
N ASP A 248 -11.03 -1.53 -6.68
CA ASP A 248 -9.84 -1.53 -7.53
C ASP A 248 -9.85 -0.29 -8.43
N ARG A 249 -8.67 0.28 -8.67
CA ARG A 249 -8.54 1.47 -9.54
C ARG A 249 -8.94 1.12 -10.98
N PHE A 250 -9.81 1.92 -11.59
CA PHE A 250 -10.39 1.74 -12.94
C PHE A 250 -11.29 0.52 -13.11
N TYR A 251 -11.69 -0.10 -12.00
CA TYR A 251 -12.69 -1.14 -12.10
C TYR A 251 -14.05 -0.53 -12.45
N LYS A 252 -14.70 -1.09 -13.46
CA LYS A 252 -16.00 -0.66 -13.94
C LYS A 252 -16.94 -1.87 -13.96
N GLY A 253 -18.07 -1.74 -13.33
CA GLY A 253 -19.19 -2.64 -13.57
C GLY A 253 -19.80 -2.40 -14.96
N SER A 254 -20.91 -3.03 -15.25
CA SER A 254 -21.60 -3.00 -16.56
C SER A 254 -21.97 -1.60 -17.06
N ASP A 255 -22.19 -0.62 -16.17
CA ASP A 255 -22.74 0.69 -16.53
C ASP A 255 -21.75 1.86 -16.56
N GLY A 256 -20.46 1.59 -16.59
CA GLY A 256 -19.39 2.55 -16.87
C GLY A 256 -19.38 3.84 -16.05
N GLY A 257 -18.32 4.08 -15.38
CA GLY A 257 -17.91 5.36 -14.78
C GLY A 257 -16.43 5.53 -15.07
N THR A 258 -15.73 6.37 -14.30
CA THR A 258 -14.27 6.47 -14.39
C THR A 258 -13.57 5.27 -13.75
N GLY A 259 -14.24 4.57 -12.81
CA GLY A 259 -13.68 3.50 -11.99
C GLY A 259 -12.66 4.00 -10.98
N ILE A 260 -12.58 5.32 -10.75
CA ILE A 260 -11.62 5.95 -9.84
C ILE A 260 -12.28 6.35 -8.51
N GLY A 261 -13.54 6.79 -8.54
CA GLY A 261 -14.20 7.38 -7.37
C GLY A 261 -14.22 6.50 -6.13
N LEU A 262 -14.64 5.22 -6.25
CA LEU A 262 -14.67 4.29 -5.12
C LEU A 262 -13.26 3.89 -4.65
N SER A 263 -12.30 3.73 -5.55
CA SER A 263 -10.91 3.46 -5.17
C SER A 263 -10.29 4.65 -4.43
N LEU A 264 -10.59 5.88 -4.85
CA LEU A 264 -10.16 7.10 -4.16
C LEU A 264 -10.80 7.20 -2.76
N ALA A 265 -12.10 6.89 -2.63
CA ALA A 265 -12.77 6.84 -1.33
C ALA A 265 -12.11 5.83 -0.39
N ASN A 266 -11.79 4.63 -0.88
CA ASN A 266 -11.09 3.60 -0.12
C ASN A 266 -9.71 4.08 0.36
N GLU A 267 -8.90 4.68 -0.50
CA GLU A 267 -7.57 5.21 -0.15
C GLU A 267 -7.67 6.30 0.93
N ILE A 268 -8.60 7.26 0.77
CA ILE A 268 -8.82 8.34 1.75
C ILE A 268 -9.22 7.75 3.11
N ILE A 269 -10.17 6.82 3.14
CA ILE A 269 -10.64 6.18 4.37
C ILE A 269 -9.50 5.41 5.05
N HIS A 270 -8.67 4.71 4.29
CA HIS A 270 -7.49 4.01 4.82
C HIS A 270 -6.44 4.96 5.42
N LEU A 271 -6.20 6.11 4.79
CA LEU A 271 -5.32 7.14 5.34
C LEU A 271 -5.80 7.66 6.71
N HIS A 272 -7.11 7.65 6.94
CA HIS A 272 -7.75 7.99 8.22
C HIS A 272 -7.83 6.80 9.20
N LYS A 273 -7.09 5.71 8.94
CA LYS A 273 -7.09 4.46 9.75
C LYS A 273 -8.45 3.78 9.82
N GLY A 274 -9.30 4.06 8.83
CA GLY A 274 -10.59 3.43 8.65
C GLY A 274 -10.53 2.26 7.67
N SER A 275 -11.71 1.73 7.38
CA SER A 275 -11.92 0.73 6.31
C SER A 275 -13.28 0.95 5.66
N VAL A 276 -13.41 0.58 4.41
CA VAL A 276 -14.67 0.54 3.69
C VAL A 276 -14.90 -0.86 3.14
N THR A 277 -16.14 -1.33 3.25
CA THR A 277 -16.58 -2.62 2.71
C THR A 277 -17.89 -2.43 1.98
N ALA A 278 -18.22 -3.35 1.07
CA ALA A 278 -19.50 -3.36 0.38
C ALA A 278 -20.11 -4.74 0.39
N TYR A 279 -21.42 -4.79 0.50
CA TYR A 279 -22.20 -6.03 0.46
C TYR A 279 -23.62 -5.75 -0.01
N ASN A 280 -24.32 -6.80 -0.46
CA ASN A 280 -25.72 -6.69 -0.81
C ASN A 280 -26.60 -6.93 0.42
N TYR A 281 -27.66 -6.13 0.55
CA TYR A 281 -28.66 -6.27 1.58
C TYR A 281 -30.07 -6.06 0.99
N LEU A 282 -30.94 -7.04 1.14
CA LEU A 282 -32.23 -7.08 0.42
C LEU A 282 -32.01 -6.96 -1.10
N ASP A 283 -32.61 -5.95 -1.72
CA ASP A 283 -32.53 -5.71 -3.17
C ASP A 283 -31.45 -4.68 -3.55
N GLY A 284 -30.76 -4.05 -2.57
CA GLY A 284 -29.79 -2.98 -2.80
C GLY A 284 -28.36 -3.31 -2.33
N ALA A 285 -27.45 -2.36 -2.51
CA ALA A 285 -26.09 -2.44 -1.98
C ALA A 285 -25.94 -1.58 -0.72
N VAL A 286 -24.98 -1.97 0.12
CA VAL A 286 -24.55 -1.23 1.30
C VAL A 286 -23.03 -1.02 1.21
N PHE A 287 -22.63 0.23 1.30
CA PHE A 287 -21.23 0.61 1.53
C PHE A 287 -21.09 0.99 3.00
N GLU A 288 -20.28 0.24 3.75
CA GLU A 288 -20.06 0.47 5.17
C GLU A 288 -18.65 1.04 5.37
N VAL A 289 -18.59 2.27 5.87
CA VAL A 289 -17.35 2.96 6.26
C VAL A 289 -17.21 2.86 7.77
N LYS A 290 -16.05 2.41 8.21
CA LYS A 290 -15.67 2.31 9.62
C LYS A 290 -14.55 3.29 9.91
N LEU A 291 -14.72 4.21 10.86
CA LEU A 291 -13.71 5.17 11.29
C LEU A 291 -13.48 5.09 12.81
N PRO A 292 -12.25 5.30 13.30
CA PRO A 292 -11.99 5.39 14.74
C PRO A 292 -12.60 6.67 15.29
N ILE A 293 -13.36 6.55 16.40
CA ILE A 293 -13.86 7.71 17.14
C ILE A 293 -12.80 8.21 18.13
N ILE A 294 -12.95 9.46 18.52
CA ILE A 294 -12.17 10.09 19.59
C ILE A 294 -13.11 10.61 20.67
N ASP A 295 -12.70 10.43 21.92
CA ASP A 295 -13.41 10.95 23.09
C ASP A 295 -13.41 12.49 23.14
#